data_ef4bf675aac16aba278c51e9505f65c9
#
_entry.id   ef4bf675aac16aba278c51e9505f65c9
#
_cell.length_a   1.000
_cell.length_b   1.000
_cell.length_c   1.000
_cell.angle_alpha   90.00
_cell.angle_beta   90.00
_cell.angle_gamma   90.00
#
_symmetry.space_group_name_H-M   'P 1'
#
loop_
_entity.id
_entity.type
_entity.pdbx_description
1 polymer ?
#
loop_
_entity_poly.entity_id
_entity_poly.type
_entity_poly.pdbx_seq_one_letter_code
_entity_poly.pdbx_strand_id
1 'polypeptide(L)'
;VPHARIQLHDVAIDAASLLPGDGYSNYVKPFRTLEDTFVTAAALAYLLREARARGWPADLRERLSAALSALAMVAQSHRDAPTTHVALAGALHWAAALYDEAGALWATTPEDPASRRWLRDAPLFAVAAGARQLRAQRAWNRLSG
;
A
#
# COMPACT_ATOMS: atom_id res chain seq x y z
N VAL A 1 -7.42 -8.03 -12.47
CA VAL A 1 -8.70 -7.35 -12.22
C VAL A 1 -9.04 -6.54 -13.45
N PRO A 2 -10.21 -6.72 -14.07
CA PRO A 2 -10.59 -5.93 -15.24
C PRO A 2 -10.76 -4.47 -14.85
N HIS A 3 -10.16 -3.57 -15.62
CA HIS A 3 -10.38 -2.14 -15.51
C HIS A 3 -11.46 -1.70 -16.49
N ALA A 4 -12.34 -0.82 -16.04
CA ALA A 4 -13.39 -0.23 -16.89
C ALA A 4 -13.17 1.29 -16.96
N ARG A 5 -13.44 1.86 -18.14
CA ARG A 5 -13.61 3.29 -18.31
C ARG A 5 -15.10 3.61 -18.16
N ILE A 6 -15.44 4.55 -17.29
CA ILE A 6 -16.80 5.06 -17.15
C ILE A 6 -16.83 6.41 -17.84
N GLN A 7 -17.81 6.60 -18.73
CA GLN A 7 -18.10 7.88 -19.36
C GLN A 7 -19.48 8.35 -18.88
N LEU A 8 -19.54 9.57 -18.39
CA LEU A 8 -20.77 10.21 -17.95
C LEU A 8 -21.11 11.30 -18.96
N HIS A 9 -22.32 11.25 -19.55
CA HIS A 9 -22.81 12.22 -20.49
C HIS A 9 -24.11 12.82 -19.92
N ASP A 10 -24.10 14.11 -19.67
CA ASP A 10 -25.28 14.90 -19.24
C ASP A 10 -26.06 14.29 -18.06
N VAL A 11 -25.31 13.70 -17.11
CA VAL A 11 -25.92 13.09 -15.92
C VAL A 11 -26.27 14.18 -14.93
N ALA A 12 -27.56 14.35 -14.67
CA ALA A 12 -28.05 15.23 -13.63
C ALA A 12 -27.72 14.65 -12.25
N ILE A 13 -27.09 15.45 -11.40
CA ILE A 13 -26.74 15.07 -10.02
C ILE A 13 -27.53 15.98 -9.08
N ASP A 14 -28.22 15.38 -8.13
CA ASP A 14 -28.87 16.12 -7.05
C ASP A 14 -27.81 16.84 -6.20
N ALA A 15 -28.08 18.12 -5.87
CA ALA A 15 -27.19 18.90 -5.00
C ALA A 15 -26.94 18.25 -3.65
N ALA A 16 -27.89 17.48 -3.11
CA ALA A 16 -27.72 16.69 -1.90
C ALA A 16 -26.70 15.54 -2.03
N SER A 17 -26.36 15.14 -3.26
CA SER A 17 -25.35 14.12 -3.54
C SER A 17 -23.95 14.69 -3.65
N LEU A 18 -23.77 16.01 -3.64
CA LEU A 18 -22.46 16.64 -3.68
C LEU A 18 -21.81 16.60 -2.30
N LEU A 19 -20.58 16.06 -2.27
CA LEU A 19 -19.77 16.10 -1.04
C LEU A 19 -19.29 17.54 -0.78
N PRO A 20 -19.28 18.01 0.48
CA PRO A 20 -18.86 19.36 0.81
C PRO A 20 -17.37 19.58 0.57
N GLY A 21 -17.03 20.79 0.08
CA GLY A 21 -15.65 21.23 -0.11
C GLY A 21 -15.01 20.76 -1.42
N ASP A 22 -13.68 20.85 -1.49
CA ASP A 22 -12.92 20.46 -2.66
C ASP A 22 -12.75 18.93 -2.74
N GLY A 23 -13.28 18.32 -3.78
CA GLY A 23 -13.27 16.85 -3.94
C GLY A 23 -11.88 16.24 -3.96
N TYR A 24 -10.91 16.92 -4.58
CA TYR A 24 -9.54 16.42 -4.63
C TYR A 24 -8.83 16.52 -3.28
N SER A 25 -8.83 17.71 -2.68
CA SER A 25 -8.08 17.97 -1.44
C SER A 25 -8.67 17.26 -0.23
N ASN A 26 -10.00 17.18 -0.17
CA ASN A 26 -10.70 16.66 1.00
C ASN A 26 -10.88 15.13 0.95
N TYR A 27 -10.92 14.52 -0.25
CA TYR A 27 -11.26 13.10 -0.39
C TYR A 27 -10.19 12.31 -1.16
N VAL A 28 -9.84 12.72 -2.39
CA VAL A 28 -8.94 11.92 -3.24
C VAL A 28 -7.53 11.88 -2.69
N LYS A 29 -6.99 13.02 -2.27
CA LYS A 29 -5.62 13.13 -1.76
C LYS A 29 -5.41 12.38 -0.43
N PRO A 30 -6.27 12.54 0.59
CA PRO A 30 -6.19 11.76 1.82
C PRO A 30 -6.42 10.26 1.61
N PHE A 31 -7.32 9.89 0.69
CA PHE A 31 -7.62 8.50 0.36
C PHE A 31 -6.37 7.73 -0.08
N ARG A 32 -5.47 8.33 -0.86
CA ARG A 32 -4.24 7.66 -1.30
C ARG A 32 -3.33 7.25 -0.15
N THR A 33 -3.29 8.01 0.93
CA THR A 33 -2.52 7.64 2.13
C THR A 33 -3.14 6.43 2.81
N LEU A 34 -4.47 6.41 2.94
CA LEU A 34 -5.20 5.28 3.50
C LEU A 34 -5.08 4.04 2.62
N GLU A 35 -5.27 4.18 1.31
CA GLU A 35 -5.14 3.09 0.34
C GLU A 35 -3.76 2.44 0.42
N ASP A 36 -2.68 3.20 0.33
CA ASP A 36 -1.31 2.67 0.44
C ASP A 36 -1.08 1.95 1.78
N THR A 37 -1.59 2.51 2.88
CA THR A 37 -1.44 1.90 4.21
C THR A 37 -2.16 0.55 4.30
N PHE A 38 -3.44 0.51 3.95
CA PHE A 38 -4.27 -0.69 4.14
C PHE A 38 -4.01 -1.76 3.09
N VAL A 39 -3.76 -1.40 1.83
CA VAL A 39 -3.40 -2.38 0.78
C VAL A 39 -2.07 -3.04 1.10
N THR A 40 -1.08 -2.26 1.56
CA THR A 40 0.22 -2.79 1.96
C THR A 40 0.09 -3.69 3.20
N ALA A 41 -0.68 -3.27 4.20
CA ALA A 41 -0.93 -4.09 5.39
C ALA A 41 -1.63 -5.41 5.02
N ALA A 42 -2.61 -5.39 4.13
CA ALA A 42 -3.28 -6.61 3.66
C ALA A 42 -2.30 -7.58 2.95
N ALA A 43 -1.41 -7.05 2.10
CA ALA A 43 -0.40 -7.86 1.42
C ALA A 43 0.61 -8.47 2.41
N LEU A 44 1.11 -7.68 3.36
CA LEU A 44 2.02 -8.18 4.40
C LEU A 44 1.36 -9.21 5.32
N ALA A 45 0.09 -9.01 5.69
CA ALA A 45 -0.67 -9.97 6.49
C ALA A 45 -0.88 -11.29 5.73
N TYR A 46 -1.16 -11.21 4.44
CA TYR A 46 -1.20 -12.39 3.57
C TYR A 46 0.15 -13.14 3.59
N LEU A 47 1.27 -12.42 3.39
CA LEU A 47 2.60 -13.02 3.42
C LEU A 47 2.95 -13.64 4.78
N LEU A 48 2.59 -12.98 5.88
CA LEU A 48 2.80 -13.52 7.22
C LEU A 48 2.02 -14.82 7.45
N ARG A 49 0.78 -14.89 6.98
CA ARG A 49 -0.03 -16.11 7.01
C ARG A 49 0.66 -17.24 6.23
N GLU A 50 1.09 -16.96 4.99
CA GLU A 50 1.77 -17.94 4.16
C GLU A 50 3.12 -18.36 4.75
N ALA A 51 3.90 -17.41 5.27
CA ALA A 51 5.17 -17.66 5.92
C ALA A 51 5.03 -18.61 7.12
N ARG A 52 3.95 -18.45 7.91
CA ARG A 52 3.64 -19.36 9.02
C ARG A 52 3.21 -20.74 8.54
N ALA A 53 2.34 -20.81 7.55
CA ALA A 53 1.84 -22.08 7.00
C ALA A 53 2.93 -22.91 6.31
N ARG A 54 3.92 -22.25 5.71
CA ARG A 54 4.98 -22.89 4.93
C ARG A 54 6.30 -23.06 5.70
N GLY A 55 6.35 -22.62 6.94
CA GLY A 55 7.57 -22.69 7.74
C GLY A 55 8.71 -21.83 7.19
N TRP A 56 8.41 -20.68 6.56
CA TRP A 56 9.43 -19.73 6.09
C TRP A 56 10.30 -19.23 7.24
N PRO A 57 11.51 -18.69 6.98
CA PRO A 57 12.46 -18.28 8.01
C PRO A 57 11.84 -17.45 9.14
N ALA A 58 12.26 -17.65 10.37
CA ALA A 58 11.70 -16.98 11.54
C ALA A 58 11.93 -15.47 11.48
N ASP A 59 13.12 -15.04 11.05
CA ASP A 59 13.48 -13.64 10.89
C ASP A 59 12.58 -12.92 9.86
N LEU A 60 12.21 -13.59 8.77
CA LEU A 60 11.25 -13.01 7.81
C LEU A 60 9.88 -12.81 8.46
N ARG A 61 9.41 -13.78 9.26
CA ARG A 61 8.12 -13.66 9.97
C ARG A 61 8.13 -12.52 10.99
N GLU A 62 9.26 -12.32 11.68
CA GLU A 62 9.47 -11.21 12.61
C GLU A 62 9.45 -9.87 11.90
N ARG A 63 10.16 -9.75 10.78
CA ARG A 63 10.18 -8.51 9.95
C ARG A 63 8.82 -8.19 9.34
N LEU A 64 8.07 -9.20 8.88
CA LEU A 64 6.69 -9.02 8.42
C LEU A 64 5.79 -8.50 9.54
N SER A 65 5.92 -9.05 10.75
CA SER A 65 5.16 -8.60 11.92
C SER A 65 5.51 -7.16 12.32
N ALA A 66 6.80 -6.81 12.31
CA ALA A 66 7.26 -5.46 12.62
C ALA A 66 6.77 -4.44 11.58
N ALA A 67 6.80 -4.78 10.27
CA ALA A 67 6.27 -3.93 9.22
C ALA A 67 4.75 -3.70 9.35
N LEU A 68 4.00 -4.73 9.73
CA LEU A 68 2.57 -4.61 10.04
C LEU A 68 2.32 -3.67 11.23
N SER A 69 3.12 -3.77 12.28
CA SER A 69 3.03 -2.88 13.44
C SER A 69 3.32 -1.43 13.07
N ALA A 70 4.33 -1.19 12.21
CA ALA A 70 4.62 0.15 11.70
C ALA A 70 3.45 0.73 10.90
N LEU A 71 2.82 -0.06 10.02
CA LEU A 71 1.63 0.38 9.28
C LEU A 71 0.42 0.62 10.19
N ALA A 72 0.25 -0.16 11.26
CA ALA A 72 -0.80 0.07 12.25
C ALA A 72 -0.62 1.42 12.98
N MET A 73 0.62 1.80 13.29
CA MET A 73 0.92 3.13 13.83
C MET A 73 0.64 4.24 12.82
N VAL A 74 1.02 4.06 11.55
CA VAL A 74 0.70 5.00 10.47
C VAL A 74 -0.80 5.18 10.31
N ALA A 75 -1.59 4.09 10.38
CA ALA A 75 -3.05 4.13 10.27
C ALA A 75 -3.73 4.95 11.38
N GLN A 76 -3.10 5.05 12.57
CA GLN A 76 -3.58 5.82 13.71
C GLN A 76 -3.08 7.27 13.69
N SER A 77 -2.14 7.60 12.83
CA SER A 77 -1.55 8.93 12.73
C SER A 77 -2.41 9.89 11.91
N HIS A 78 -2.21 11.19 12.10
CA HIS A 78 -2.94 12.19 11.30
C HIS A 78 -2.52 12.10 9.83
N ARG A 79 -3.45 11.71 8.96
CA ARG A 79 -3.21 11.33 7.56
C ARG A 79 -2.57 12.41 6.68
N ASP A 80 -2.68 13.68 7.04
CA ASP A 80 -2.14 14.81 6.28
C ASP A 80 -0.83 15.36 6.86
N ALA A 81 -0.38 14.83 8.00
CA ALA A 81 0.86 15.28 8.63
C ALA A 81 2.09 14.84 7.81
N PRO A 82 3.08 15.74 7.60
CA PRO A 82 4.31 15.39 6.91
C PRO A 82 5.03 14.18 7.53
N THR A 83 5.06 14.10 8.85
CA THR A 83 5.64 12.97 9.60
C THR A 83 4.98 11.64 9.27
N THR A 84 3.66 11.61 9.09
CA THR A 84 2.92 10.42 8.67
C THR A 84 3.32 9.98 7.26
N HIS A 85 3.49 10.92 6.33
CA HIS A 85 3.93 10.60 4.97
C HIS A 85 5.36 10.07 4.91
N VAL A 86 6.26 10.58 5.77
CA VAL A 86 7.64 10.07 5.89
C VAL A 86 7.64 8.68 6.50
N ALA A 87 6.89 8.45 7.59
CA ALA A 87 6.77 7.14 8.21
C ALA A 87 6.18 6.10 7.25
N LEU A 88 5.13 6.49 6.51
CA LEU A 88 4.53 5.63 5.49
C LEU A 88 5.54 5.29 4.38
N ALA A 89 6.33 6.26 3.91
CA ALA A 89 7.34 6.01 2.89
C ALA A 89 8.38 4.97 3.35
N GLY A 90 8.86 5.06 4.60
CA GLY A 90 9.74 4.07 5.20
C GLY A 90 9.11 2.69 5.29
N ALA A 91 7.86 2.60 5.75
CA ALA A 91 7.11 1.35 5.81
C ALA A 91 6.89 0.71 4.43
N LEU A 92 6.62 1.52 3.40
CA LEU A 92 6.48 1.06 2.02
C LEU A 92 7.79 0.55 1.41
N HIS A 93 8.92 1.20 1.69
CA HIS A 93 10.24 0.71 1.29
C HIS A 93 10.55 -0.63 1.95
N TRP A 94 10.26 -0.75 3.24
CA TRP A 94 10.44 -1.99 3.96
C TRP A 94 9.55 -3.10 3.41
N ALA A 95 8.28 -2.81 3.14
CA ALA A 95 7.36 -3.75 2.52
C ALA A 95 7.85 -4.22 1.13
N ALA A 96 8.40 -3.34 0.30
CA ALA A 96 8.93 -3.70 -1.01
C ALA A 96 10.06 -4.73 -0.89
N ALA A 97 11.02 -4.53 0.02
CA ALA A 97 12.09 -5.50 0.27
C ALA A 97 11.55 -6.87 0.75
N LEU A 98 10.51 -6.86 1.59
CA LEU A 98 9.86 -8.10 2.04
C LEU A 98 9.08 -8.80 0.92
N TYR A 99 8.51 -8.05 -0.03
CA TYR A 99 7.87 -8.62 -1.23
C TYR A 99 8.86 -9.31 -2.14
N ASP A 100 10.05 -8.71 -2.35
CA ASP A 100 11.10 -9.28 -3.16
C ASP A 100 11.62 -10.58 -2.53
N GLU A 101 11.86 -10.59 -1.23
CA GLU A 101 12.30 -11.78 -0.49
C GLU A 101 11.24 -12.89 -0.52
N ALA A 102 9.98 -12.56 -0.28
CA ALA A 102 8.88 -13.50 -0.41
C ALA A 102 8.74 -14.02 -1.84
N GLY A 103 8.96 -13.16 -2.84
CA GLY A 103 8.98 -13.53 -4.25
C GLY A 103 10.02 -14.61 -4.56
N ALA A 104 11.24 -14.47 -4.00
CA ALA A 104 12.28 -15.47 -4.13
C ALA A 104 11.88 -16.81 -3.50
N LEU A 105 11.25 -16.81 -2.33
CA LEU A 105 10.72 -18.01 -1.69
C LEU A 105 9.57 -18.64 -2.49
N TRP A 106 8.65 -17.84 -3.03
CA TRP A 106 7.59 -18.31 -3.91
C TRP A 106 8.15 -18.97 -5.19
N ALA A 107 9.23 -18.43 -5.74
CA ALA A 107 9.86 -18.97 -6.94
C ALA A 107 10.47 -20.38 -6.74
N THR A 108 10.69 -20.81 -5.49
CA THR A 108 11.15 -22.18 -5.20
C THR A 108 10.06 -23.24 -5.34
N THR A 109 8.79 -22.83 -5.41
CA THR A 109 7.63 -23.72 -5.56
C THR A 109 6.69 -23.25 -6.68
N PRO A 110 7.15 -23.21 -7.93
CA PRO A 110 6.38 -22.61 -9.06
C PRO A 110 5.08 -23.36 -9.37
N GLU A 111 4.98 -24.62 -8.99
CA GLU A 111 3.78 -25.47 -9.21
C GLU A 111 2.63 -25.09 -8.28
N ASP A 112 2.93 -24.45 -7.15
CA ASP A 112 1.94 -24.06 -6.17
C ASP A 112 1.01 -22.96 -6.73
N PRO A 113 -0.31 -23.13 -6.68
CA PRO A 113 -1.24 -22.11 -7.15
C PRO A 113 -1.10 -20.75 -6.45
N ALA A 114 -0.68 -20.73 -5.19
CA ALA A 114 -0.44 -19.46 -4.47
C ALA A 114 0.84 -18.77 -4.97
N SER A 115 1.91 -19.53 -5.25
CA SER A 115 3.14 -19.01 -5.87
C SER A 115 2.84 -18.36 -7.22
N ARG A 116 2.08 -19.06 -8.09
CA ARG A 116 1.69 -18.51 -9.41
C ARG A 116 0.88 -17.22 -9.29
N ARG A 117 -0.06 -17.17 -8.35
CA ARG A 117 -0.85 -15.94 -8.12
C ARG A 117 0.04 -14.79 -7.64
N TRP A 118 0.91 -15.04 -6.65
CA TRP A 118 1.82 -14.03 -6.15
C TRP A 118 2.73 -13.48 -7.25
N LEU A 119 3.43 -14.35 -7.96
CA LEU A 119 4.38 -13.96 -9.01
C LEU A 119 3.70 -13.20 -10.17
N ARG A 120 2.47 -13.59 -10.51
CA ARG A 120 1.65 -12.86 -11.50
C ARG A 120 1.30 -11.45 -11.04
N ASP A 121 0.93 -11.29 -9.76
CA ASP A 121 0.34 -10.06 -9.23
C ASP A 121 1.39 -9.11 -8.61
N ALA A 122 2.61 -9.61 -8.30
CA ALA A 122 3.69 -8.82 -7.70
C ALA A 122 4.01 -7.50 -8.44
N PRO A 123 3.99 -7.41 -9.77
CA PRO A 123 4.22 -6.15 -10.48
C PRO A 123 3.22 -5.04 -10.12
N LEU A 124 2.04 -5.36 -9.61
CA LEU A 124 1.03 -4.37 -9.20
C LEU A 124 1.51 -3.50 -8.03
N PHE A 125 2.38 -4.02 -7.16
CA PHE A 125 2.91 -3.26 -6.03
C PHE A 125 3.81 -2.08 -6.44
N ALA A 126 4.37 -2.11 -7.65
CA ALA A 126 5.20 -1.03 -8.20
C ALA A 126 4.40 0.09 -8.89
N VAL A 127 3.11 -0.12 -9.20
CA VAL A 127 2.31 0.78 -10.05
C VAL A 127 2.27 2.23 -9.56
N ALA A 128 2.29 2.48 -8.25
CA ALA A 128 2.23 3.83 -7.68
C ALA A 128 3.59 4.37 -7.19
N ALA A 129 4.71 3.75 -7.54
CA ALA A 129 6.03 4.06 -6.98
C ALA A 129 6.41 5.54 -7.14
N GLY A 130 6.25 6.12 -8.33
CA GLY A 130 6.57 7.54 -8.57
C GLY A 130 5.71 8.51 -7.75
N ALA A 131 4.42 8.24 -7.60
CA ALA A 131 3.54 9.07 -6.79
C ALA A 131 3.87 8.99 -5.29
N ARG A 132 4.26 7.80 -4.81
CA ARG A 132 4.72 7.58 -3.43
C ARG A 132 6.01 8.33 -3.15
N GLN A 133 6.98 8.27 -4.05
CA GLN A 133 8.24 8.99 -3.95
C GLN A 133 8.04 10.51 -3.90
N LEU A 134 7.22 11.06 -4.79
CA LEU A 134 6.90 12.49 -4.82
C LEU A 134 6.22 12.95 -3.53
N ARG A 135 5.31 12.14 -2.96
CA ARG A 135 4.67 12.42 -1.66
C ARG A 135 5.70 12.48 -0.53
N ALA A 136 6.61 11.52 -0.46
CA ALA A 136 7.68 11.47 0.53
C ALA A 136 8.61 12.70 0.43
N GLN A 137 9.04 13.06 -0.77
CA GLN A 137 9.88 14.23 -1.01
C GLN A 137 9.20 15.54 -0.56
N ARG A 138 7.92 15.71 -0.89
CA ARG A 138 7.14 16.88 -0.45
C ARG A 138 6.99 16.93 1.07
N ALA A 139 6.88 15.78 1.73
CA ALA A 139 6.80 15.70 3.18
C ALA A 139 8.13 16.11 3.83
N TRP A 140 9.25 15.61 3.32
CA TRP A 140 10.58 16.01 3.76
C TRP A 140 10.82 17.52 3.60
N ASN A 141 10.47 18.08 2.45
CA ASN A 141 10.62 19.52 2.21
C ASN A 141 9.85 20.38 3.24
N ARG A 142 8.67 19.89 3.70
CA ARG A 142 7.89 20.59 4.74
C ARG A 142 8.47 20.44 6.14
N LEU A 143 9.27 19.42 6.41
CA LEU A 143 9.91 19.21 7.71
C LEU A 143 11.25 19.93 7.82
N SER A 144 11.86 20.27 6.69
CA SER A 144 13.18 20.91 6.62
C SER A 144 13.14 22.44 6.49
N GLY A 145 11.97 23.02 6.21
CA GLY A 145 11.74 24.46 6.09
C GLY A 145 10.93 25.00 7.23
#